data_591e8569e61aa1a10f0b8303d9ee0548
#
_entry.id   591e8569e61aa1a10f0b8303d9ee0548
#
_cell.length_a   1.000
_cell.length_b   1.000
_cell.length_c   1.000
_cell.angle_alpha   90.00
_cell.angle_beta   90.00
_cell.angle_gamma   90.00
#
_symmetry.space_group_name_H-M   'P 1'
#
loop_
_entity.id
_entity.type
_entity.pdbx_description
1 polymer ?
#
loop_
_entity_poly.entity_id
_entity_poly.type
_entity_poly.pdbx_seq_one_letter_code
_entity_poly.pdbx_strand_id
1 'polypeptide(L)'
;VTTVIRRRRPLVALLAGLALLVSACATGQGPANAAAVVNGKTISVDRVQELVDKAVKAEPAVQTLADNRKLDLVSRAVLRQLVLHELIAAYAAKENLTAEPAQVTELAKQLAAPSPLPTDGSATDQMIVGQAVNRVMDTTELARDYLLLAEIGFKQAAGLAVTIDYSFVAADPAEGAAGNVGSLRDKAFAKARQMATSLDEAAKVIDADLAQDSQSAEKGRTFSPALAPDLAGSVLFGAPVNSVIAFQPSQEQAGWVVAVIRKRDTAATPDPKAPEVDVRLATSLGPRMLQATADEVGIELSPRYGVWDAADMAPAPSEGETKGLIVPIKNATP
;
A
#
# COMPACT_ATOMS: atom_id res chain seq x y z
N VAL A 1 -13.32 2.85 82.89
CA VAL A 1 -14.09 2.78 81.61
C VAL A 1 -13.06 2.88 80.47
N THR A 2 -12.73 1.72 79.87
CA THR A 2 -11.71 1.62 78.78
C THR A 2 -12.39 1.31 77.52
N THR A 3 -12.35 2.25 76.53
CA THR A 3 -12.96 2.08 75.22
C THR A 3 -11.93 1.51 74.29
N VAL A 4 -12.18 0.29 73.74
CA VAL A 4 -11.36 -0.37 72.75
C VAL A 4 -11.86 0.07 71.36
N ILE A 5 -11.03 0.81 70.60
CA ILE A 5 -11.25 1.15 69.19
C ILE A 5 -10.64 0.06 68.30
N ARG A 6 -11.50 -0.75 67.69
CA ARG A 6 -11.15 -1.77 66.69
C ARG A 6 -10.89 -1.12 65.31
N ARG A 7 -9.61 -0.97 64.94
CA ARG A 7 -9.22 -0.61 63.58
C ARG A 7 -9.43 -1.79 62.65
N ARG A 8 -10.47 -1.72 61.81
CA ARG A 8 -10.61 -2.55 60.60
C ARG A 8 -10.42 -1.65 59.39
N ARG A 9 -9.26 -1.75 58.70
CA ARG A 9 -9.04 -1.32 57.31
C ARG A 9 -7.55 -1.54 56.98
N PRO A 10 -7.19 -2.69 56.33
CA PRO A 10 -6.21 -2.64 55.26
C PRO A 10 -6.54 -3.53 54.04
N LEU A 11 -7.71 -4.21 53.96
CA LEU A 11 -7.99 -5.14 52.87
C LEU A 11 -8.54 -4.49 51.58
N VAL A 12 -9.04 -3.27 51.62
CA VAL A 12 -9.59 -2.57 50.45
C VAL A 12 -8.49 -1.91 49.62
N ALA A 13 -7.37 -1.54 50.19
CA ALA A 13 -6.26 -0.92 49.50
C ALA A 13 -5.45 -1.91 48.62
N LEU A 14 -5.48 -3.21 48.97
CA LEU A 14 -4.75 -4.23 48.18
C LEU A 14 -5.47 -4.65 46.89
N LEU A 15 -6.80 -4.58 46.87
CA LEU A 15 -7.61 -4.91 45.67
C LEU A 15 -7.60 -3.78 44.63
N ALA A 16 -7.46 -2.52 45.04
CA ALA A 16 -7.32 -1.39 44.11
C ALA A 16 -5.94 -1.34 43.41
N GLY A 17 -4.90 -1.86 44.06
CA GLY A 17 -3.54 -1.94 43.46
C GLY A 17 -3.39 -3.04 42.41
N LEU A 18 -4.14 -4.14 42.52
CA LEU A 18 -4.08 -5.24 41.53
C LEU A 18 -4.83 -4.91 40.22
N ALA A 19 -5.86 -4.06 40.30
CA ALA A 19 -6.63 -3.66 39.09
C ALA A 19 -5.84 -2.69 38.19
N LEU A 20 -4.85 -1.96 38.71
CA LEU A 20 -4.00 -1.04 37.94
C LEU A 20 -2.82 -1.73 37.25
N LEU A 21 -2.46 -2.96 37.65
CA LEU A 21 -1.36 -3.70 37.03
C LEU A 21 -1.81 -4.50 35.80
N VAL A 22 -3.12 -4.71 35.58
CA VAL A 22 -3.66 -5.42 34.40
C VAL A 22 -3.86 -4.46 33.22
N SER A 23 -3.95 -3.14 33.45
CA SER A 23 -4.14 -2.13 32.39
C SER A 23 -2.83 -1.63 31.75
N ALA A 24 -1.66 -2.04 32.24
CA ALA A 24 -0.37 -1.60 31.70
C ALA A 24 0.16 -2.45 30.53
N CYS A 25 -0.52 -3.53 30.14
CA CYS A 25 -0.11 -4.37 29.01
C CYS A 25 -0.88 -4.09 27.71
N ALA A 26 -1.68 -3.01 27.63
CA ALA A 26 -2.50 -2.69 26.47
C ALA A 26 -1.89 -1.64 25.52
N THR A 27 -0.59 -1.35 25.64
CA THR A 27 0.10 -0.45 24.71
C THR A 27 1.12 -1.23 23.90
N GLY A 28 0.71 -1.70 22.69
CA GLY A 28 1.65 -1.93 21.61
C GLY A 28 1.91 -3.35 21.12
N GLN A 29 1.05 -4.34 21.41
CA GLN A 29 1.05 -5.58 20.65
C GLN A 29 -0.40 -5.94 20.33
N GLY A 30 -0.73 -6.02 19.05
CA GLY A 30 -2.00 -6.57 18.58
C GLY A 30 -2.24 -7.98 19.15
N PRO A 31 -3.44 -8.58 18.97
CA PRO A 31 -3.74 -9.91 19.49
C PRO A 31 -2.62 -10.90 19.17
N ALA A 32 -2.27 -11.77 20.10
CA ALA A 32 -1.10 -12.68 20.01
C ALA A 32 -1.03 -13.54 18.72
N ASN A 33 -2.16 -13.68 17.99
CA ASN A 33 -2.27 -14.38 16.71
C ASN A 33 -2.64 -13.43 15.53
N ALA A 34 -2.34 -12.13 15.63
CA ALA A 34 -2.60 -11.20 14.54
C ALA A 34 -1.44 -11.19 13.53
N ALA A 35 -1.76 -11.38 12.24
CA ALA A 35 -0.89 -11.07 11.11
C ALA A 35 -1.00 -9.59 10.74
N ALA A 36 -2.23 -9.07 10.76
CA ALA A 36 -2.54 -7.65 10.63
C ALA A 36 -3.80 -7.30 11.41
N VAL A 37 -3.94 -6.00 11.72
CA VAL A 37 -5.21 -5.39 12.15
C VAL A 37 -5.55 -4.28 11.16
N VAL A 38 -6.74 -4.34 10.59
CA VAL A 38 -7.24 -3.37 9.60
C VAL A 38 -8.65 -2.95 10.02
N ASN A 39 -8.90 -1.67 10.19
CA ASN A 39 -10.20 -1.18 10.64
C ASN A 39 -10.69 -1.85 11.94
N GLY A 40 -9.78 -2.15 12.86
CA GLY A 40 -10.09 -2.90 14.09
C GLY A 40 -10.38 -4.40 13.91
N LYS A 41 -10.41 -4.91 12.68
CA LYS A 41 -10.57 -6.34 12.37
C LYS A 41 -9.21 -7.04 12.33
N THR A 42 -9.10 -8.20 12.97
CA THR A 42 -7.89 -9.00 13.02
C THR A 42 -7.84 -10.00 11.87
N ILE A 43 -6.78 -9.92 11.07
CA ILE A 43 -6.36 -10.97 10.14
C ILE A 43 -5.41 -11.88 10.90
N SER A 44 -5.78 -13.15 11.12
CA SER A 44 -4.97 -14.05 11.95
C SER A 44 -3.76 -14.62 11.20
N VAL A 45 -2.69 -14.94 11.94
CA VAL A 45 -1.53 -15.69 11.41
C VAL A 45 -1.98 -17.04 10.86
N ASP A 46 -2.89 -17.73 11.54
CA ASP A 46 -3.40 -19.04 11.12
C ASP A 46 -4.09 -18.96 9.76
N ARG A 47 -4.86 -17.90 9.50
CA ARG A 47 -5.51 -17.72 8.19
C ARG A 47 -4.50 -17.50 7.07
N VAL A 48 -3.47 -16.71 7.31
CA VAL A 48 -2.39 -16.51 6.34
C VAL A 48 -1.66 -17.83 6.08
N GLN A 49 -1.32 -18.56 7.15
CA GLN A 49 -0.60 -19.84 7.04
C GLN A 49 -1.44 -20.90 6.31
N GLU A 50 -2.74 -21.02 6.61
CA GLU A 50 -3.67 -21.91 5.90
C GLU A 50 -3.63 -21.68 4.38
N LEU A 51 -3.69 -20.42 3.94
CA LEU A 51 -3.67 -20.07 2.52
C LEU A 51 -2.31 -20.34 1.88
N VAL A 52 -1.20 -20.07 2.58
CA VAL A 52 0.15 -20.39 2.12
C VAL A 52 0.31 -21.91 1.97
N ASP A 53 -0.11 -22.70 2.96
CA ASP A 53 -0.04 -24.16 2.91
C ASP A 53 -0.89 -24.73 1.77
N LYS A 54 -2.06 -24.13 1.52
CA LYS A 54 -2.92 -24.47 0.38
C LYS A 54 -2.19 -24.19 -0.95
N ALA A 55 -1.51 -23.04 -1.07
CA ALA A 55 -0.74 -22.69 -2.26
C ALA A 55 0.42 -23.66 -2.51
N VAL A 56 1.19 -23.99 -1.48
CA VAL A 56 2.30 -24.96 -1.57
C VAL A 56 1.81 -26.33 -2.01
N LYS A 57 0.67 -26.80 -1.46
CA LYS A 57 0.10 -28.11 -1.80
C LYS A 57 -0.49 -28.16 -3.21
N ALA A 58 -1.07 -27.06 -3.68
CA ALA A 58 -1.78 -27.04 -4.96
C ALA A 58 -0.87 -26.76 -6.16
N GLU A 59 0.24 -26.00 -5.97
CA GLU A 59 1.03 -25.44 -7.05
C GLU A 59 2.51 -25.86 -6.97
N PRO A 60 2.99 -26.73 -7.88
CA PRO A 60 4.40 -27.13 -7.91
C PRO A 60 5.38 -25.95 -8.03
N ALA A 61 4.99 -24.86 -8.74
CA ALA A 61 5.81 -23.65 -8.82
C ALA A 61 5.98 -22.97 -7.45
N VAL A 62 4.96 -23.03 -6.57
CA VAL A 62 5.05 -22.50 -5.20
C VAL A 62 5.90 -23.43 -4.32
N GLN A 63 5.83 -24.75 -4.53
CA GLN A 63 6.74 -25.68 -3.87
C GLN A 63 8.20 -25.36 -4.21
N THR A 64 8.49 -25.00 -5.46
CA THR A 64 9.85 -24.55 -5.86
C THR A 64 10.27 -23.28 -5.11
N LEU A 65 9.33 -22.31 -4.87
CA LEU A 65 9.62 -21.16 -4.02
C LEU A 65 9.92 -21.57 -2.57
N ALA A 66 9.20 -22.56 -2.04
CA ALA A 66 9.44 -23.10 -0.71
C ALA A 66 10.84 -23.70 -0.57
N ASP A 67 11.24 -24.53 -1.54
CA ASP A 67 12.56 -25.18 -1.59
C ASP A 67 13.69 -24.14 -1.68
N ASN A 68 13.43 -23.01 -2.34
CA ASN A 68 14.33 -21.85 -2.45
C ASN A 68 14.22 -20.86 -1.28
N ARG A 69 13.47 -21.19 -0.19
CA ARG A 69 13.27 -20.35 1.00
C ARG A 69 12.62 -18.98 0.71
N LYS A 70 11.72 -18.92 -0.29
CA LYS A 70 11.03 -17.72 -0.73
C LYS A 70 9.54 -17.69 -0.35
N LEU A 71 9.11 -18.50 0.62
CA LEU A 71 7.71 -18.52 1.09
C LEU A 71 7.25 -17.21 1.74
N ASP A 72 8.19 -16.41 2.20
CA ASP A 72 7.92 -15.06 2.71
C ASP A 72 7.27 -14.16 1.66
N LEU A 73 7.62 -14.32 0.37
CA LEU A 73 6.96 -13.61 -0.74
C LEU A 73 5.48 -14.00 -0.85
N VAL A 74 5.19 -15.31 -0.76
CA VAL A 74 3.81 -15.81 -0.80
C VAL A 74 3.02 -15.35 0.41
N SER A 75 3.62 -15.42 1.61
CA SER A 75 2.97 -15.00 2.86
C SER A 75 2.60 -13.52 2.86
N ARG A 76 3.51 -12.64 2.41
CA ARG A 76 3.22 -11.20 2.28
C ARG A 76 2.18 -10.91 1.20
N ALA A 77 2.19 -11.63 0.08
CA ALA A 77 1.20 -11.45 -0.96
C ALA A 77 -0.20 -11.91 -0.54
N VAL A 78 -0.31 -13.03 0.19
CA VAL A 78 -1.56 -13.47 0.83
C VAL A 78 -2.06 -12.40 1.79
N LEU A 79 -1.18 -11.92 2.69
CA LEU A 79 -1.56 -10.89 3.66
C LEU A 79 -2.00 -9.59 2.97
N ARG A 80 -1.30 -9.16 1.90
CA ARG A 80 -1.71 -8.02 1.08
C ARG A 80 -3.14 -8.18 0.56
N GLN A 81 -3.47 -9.35 0.00
CA GLN A 81 -4.82 -9.59 -0.55
C GLN A 81 -5.90 -9.52 0.53
N LEU A 82 -5.62 -10.09 1.72
CA LEU A 82 -6.54 -10.03 2.86
C LEU A 82 -6.72 -8.58 3.38
N VAL A 83 -5.64 -7.80 3.45
CA VAL A 83 -5.70 -6.37 3.82
C VAL A 83 -6.50 -5.58 2.78
N LEU A 84 -6.24 -5.79 1.48
CA LEU A 84 -6.98 -5.11 0.41
C LEU A 84 -8.46 -5.44 0.45
N HIS A 85 -8.83 -6.69 0.72
CA HIS A 85 -10.23 -7.10 0.91
C HIS A 85 -10.93 -6.26 1.98
N GLU A 86 -10.31 -6.08 3.17
CA GLU A 86 -10.87 -5.26 4.24
C GLU A 86 -10.95 -3.77 3.86
N LEU A 87 -9.97 -3.24 3.13
CA LEU A 87 -9.99 -1.86 2.64
C LEU A 87 -11.10 -1.64 1.60
N ILE A 88 -11.27 -2.59 0.66
CA ILE A 88 -12.35 -2.56 -0.33
C ILE A 88 -13.70 -2.59 0.37
N ALA A 89 -13.87 -3.48 1.35
CA ALA A 89 -15.11 -3.58 2.12
C ALA A 89 -15.41 -2.28 2.88
N ALA A 90 -14.41 -1.65 3.51
CA ALA A 90 -14.56 -0.38 4.21
C ALA A 90 -14.94 0.76 3.26
N TYR A 91 -14.25 0.86 2.12
CA TYR A 91 -14.54 1.86 1.09
C TYR A 91 -15.93 1.67 0.49
N ALA A 92 -16.28 0.44 0.10
CA ALA A 92 -17.56 0.11 -0.50
C ALA A 92 -18.73 0.42 0.45
N ALA A 93 -18.58 0.11 1.75
CA ALA A 93 -19.58 0.46 2.77
C ALA A 93 -19.75 1.97 2.91
N LYS A 94 -18.66 2.75 2.89
CA LYS A 94 -18.66 4.22 2.98
C LYS A 94 -19.34 4.87 1.76
N GLU A 95 -19.04 4.35 0.56
CA GLU A 95 -19.52 4.89 -0.72
C GLU A 95 -20.82 4.23 -1.22
N ASN A 96 -21.39 3.28 -0.46
CA ASN A 96 -22.57 2.49 -0.84
C ASN A 96 -22.41 1.77 -2.18
N LEU A 97 -21.21 1.22 -2.46
CA LEU A 97 -20.94 0.44 -3.66
C LEU A 97 -21.29 -1.04 -3.43
N THR A 98 -21.85 -1.66 -4.45
CA THR A 98 -22.18 -3.09 -4.44
C THR A 98 -21.90 -3.71 -5.79
N ALA A 99 -21.16 -4.83 -5.82
CA ALA A 99 -20.96 -5.57 -7.05
C ALA A 99 -22.24 -6.36 -7.42
N GLU A 100 -22.61 -6.33 -8.70
CA GLU A 100 -23.79 -7.03 -9.23
C GLU A 100 -23.63 -8.56 -9.05
N PRO A 101 -24.56 -9.27 -8.36
CA PRO A 101 -24.40 -10.69 -8.04
C PRO A 101 -24.21 -11.61 -9.25
N ALA A 102 -24.85 -11.28 -10.38
CA ALA A 102 -24.69 -12.04 -11.61
C ALA A 102 -23.28 -11.92 -12.18
N GLN A 103 -22.69 -10.72 -12.16
CA GLN A 103 -21.32 -10.48 -12.60
C GLN A 103 -20.30 -11.15 -11.67
N VAL A 104 -20.53 -11.10 -10.35
CA VAL A 104 -19.70 -11.81 -9.36
C VAL A 104 -19.69 -13.31 -9.66
N THR A 105 -20.87 -13.90 -9.90
CA THR A 105 -20.99 -15.34 -10.19
C THR A 105 -20.24 -15.71 -11.47
N GLU A 106 -20.38 -14.91 -12.52
CA GLU A 106 -19.74 -15.20 -13.81
C GLU A 106 -18.22 -15.05 -13.72
N LEU A 107 -17.71 -13.98 -13.08
CA LEU A 107 -16.28 -13.79 -12.90
C LEU A 107 -15.68 -14.86 -11.98
N ALA A 108 -16.39 -15.28 -10.92
CA ALA A 108 -15.95 -16.34 -10.02
C ALA A 108 -15.77 -17.68 -10.77
N LYS A 109 -16.65 -18.02 -11.74
CA LYS A 109 -16.48 -19.20 -12.60
C LYS A 109 -15.23 -19.12 -13.48
N GLN A 110 -14.94 -17.93 -14.02
CA GLN A 110 -13.74 -17.72 -14.84
C GLN A 110 -12.47 -17.87 -13.98
N LEU A 111 -12.46 -17.32 -12.79
CA LEU A 111 -11.34 -17.43 -11.82
C LEU A 111 -11.11 -18.85 -11.30
N ALA A 112 -12.16 -19.68 -11.26
CA ALA A 112 -12.10 -21.06 -10.76
C ALA A 112 -11.43 -22.05 -11.75
N ALA A 113 -11.17 -21.65 -13.00
CA ALA A 113 -10.61 -22.51 -14.06
C ALA A 113 -9.24 -22.00 -14.55
N PRO A 114 -8.23 -21.86 -13.70
CA PRO A 114 -6.94 -21.31 -14.09
C PRO A 114 -6.11 -22.33 -14.90
N SER A 115 -5.30 -21.84 -15.84
CA SER A 115 -4.26 -22.64 -16.47
C SER A 115 -3.13 -22.96 -15.48
N PRO A 116 -2.46 -24.12 -15.56
CA PRO A 116 -1.33 -24.45 -14.67
C PRO A 116 -0.27 -23.35 -14.65
N LEU A 117 0.38 -23.16 -13.48
CA LEU A 117 1.51 -22.24 -13.39
C LEU A 117 2.75 -22.84 -14.06
N PRO A 118 3.54 -22.04 -14.80
CA PRO A 118 4.77 -22.50 -15.40
C PRO A 118 5.77 -22.96 -14.33
N THR A 119 6.46 -24.07 -14.61
CA THR A 119 7.55 -24.61 -13.76
C THR A 119 8.89 -24.65 -14.49
N ASP A 120 8.92 -24.16 -15.73
CA ASP A 120 10.07 -24.17 -16.62
C ASP A 120 10.98 -22.94 -16.54
N GLY A 121 10.71 -22.05 -15.57
CA GLY A 121 11.45 -20.80 -15.39
C GLY A 121 10.98 -19.65 -16.32
N SER A 122 9.95 -19.85 -17.12
CA SER A 122 9.40 -18.80 -18.00
C SER A 122 8.65 -17.68 -17.24
N ALA A 123 8.21 -17.95 -16.02
CA ALA A 123 7.54 -16.98 -15.16
C ALA A 123 8.46 -16.47 -14.04
N THR A 124 8.36 -15.18 -13.73
CA THR A 124 9.05 -14.59 -12.58
C THR A 124 8.41 -15.04 -11.26
N ASP A 125 9.18 -15.02 -10.17
CA ASP A 125 8.66 -15.29 -8.81
C ASP A 125 7.42 -14.46 -8.50
N GLN A 126 7.42 -13.18 -8.90
CA GLN A 126 6.30 -12.27 -8.66
C GLN A 126 5.03 -12.69 -9.41
N MET A 127 5.17 -13.17 -10.65
CA MET A 127 4.02 -13.69 -11.42
C MET A 127 3.48 -14.97 -10.79
N ILE A 128 4.37 -15.90 -10.39
CA ILE A 128 3.99 -17.13 -9.69
C ILE A 128 3.25 -16.82 -8.41
N VAL A 129 3.79 -15.93 -7.56
CA VAL A 129 3.20 -15.53 -6.29
C VAL A 129 1.82 -14.89 -6.50
N GLY A 130 1.70 -13.93 -7.42
CA GLY A 130 0.42 -13.24 -7.67
C GLY A 130 -0.68 -14.20 -8.14
N GLN A 131 -0.36 -15.11 -9.08
CA GLN A 131 -1.32 -16.09 -9.56
C GLN A 131 -1.66 -17.15 -8.49
N ALA A 132 -0.68 -17.62 -7.72
CA ALA A 132 -0.89 -18.60 -6.66
C ALA A 132 -1.83 -18.05 -5.57
N VAL A 133 -1.66 -16.78 -5.17
CA VAL A 133 -2.56 -16.12 -4.21
C VAL A 133 -3.99 -16.11 -4.73
N ASN A 134 -4.22 -15.70 -5.98
CA ASN A 134 -5.56 -15.67 -6.56
C ASN A 134 -6.26 -17.06 -6.54
N ARG A 135 -5.50 -18.16 -6.67
CA ARG A 135 -6.03 -19.52 -6.69
C ARG A 135 -6.41 -20.08 -5.33
N VAL A 136 -5.82 -19.56 -4.26
CA VAL A 136 -6.10 -20.04 -2.90
C VAL A 136 -7.15 -19.24 -2.17
N MET A 137 -7.43 -18.01 -2.64
CA MET A 137 -8.52 -17.18 -2.14
C MET A 137 -9.90 -17.78 -2.48
N ASP A 138 -10.94 -17.35 -1.78
CA ASP A 138 -12.31 -17.62 -2.20
C ASP A 138 -12.60 -16.90 -3.52
N THR A 139 -13.03 -17.63 -4.54
CA THR A 139 -13.23 -17.09 -5.89
C THR A 139 -14.39 -16.10 -5.96
N THR A 140 -15.40 -16.24 -5.10
CA THR A 140 -16.55 -15.34 -5.05
C THR A 140 -16.17 -14.01 -4.40
N GLU A 141 -15.40 -14.05 -3.29
CA GLU A 141 -14.87 -12.87 -2.64
C GLU A 141 -13.89 -12.15 -3.57
N LEU A 142 -12.97 -12.88 -4.21
CA LEU A 142 -12.00 -12.32 -5.14
C LEU A 142 -12.68 -11.67 -6.35
N ALA A 143 -13.71 -12.30 -6.92
CA ALA A 143 -14.49 -11.73 -8.02
C ALA A 143 -15.20 -10.44 -7.62
N ARG A 144 -15.79 -10.42 -6.42
CA ARG A 144 -16.41 -9.22 -5.87
C ARG A 144 -15.39 -8.08 -5.69
N ASP A 145 -14.24 -8.37 -5.12
CA ASP A 145 -13.17 -7.40 -4.92
C ASP A 145 -12.68 -6.81 -6.25
N TYR A 146 -12.47 -7.63 -7.28
CA TYR A 146 -12.10 -7.17 -8.61
C TYR A 146 -13.13 -6.25 -9.24
N LEU A 147 -14.42 -6.59 -9.15
CA LEU A 147 -15.50 -5.77 -9.69
C LEU A 147 -15.59 -4.43 -8.97
N LEU A 148 -15.50 -4.44 -7.64
CA LEU A 148 -15.51 -3.20 -6.86
C LEU A 148 -14.29 -2.33 -7.15
N LEU A 149 -13.08 -2.91 -7.26
CA LEU A 149 -11.88 -2.15 -7.64
C LEU A 149 -12.00 -1.54 -9.02
N ALA A 150 -12.54 -2.28 -9.99
CA ALA A 150 -12.79 -1.76 -11.32
C ALA A 150 -13.80 -0.60 -11.28
N GLU A 151 -14.90 -0.75 -10.55
CA GLU A 151 -15.92 0.30 -10.40
C GLU A 151 -15.34 1.56 -9.75
N ILE A 152 -14.56 1.40 -8.65
CA ILE A 152 -13.85 2.50 -7.99
C ILE A 152 -12.93 3.22 -8.99
N GLY A 153 -12.16 2.46 -9.76
CA GLY A 153 -11.26 3.01 -10.76
C GLY A 153 -12.00 3.74 -11.89
N PHE A 154 -13.06 3.16 -12.45
CA PHE A 154 -13.88 3.80 -13.49
C PHE A 154 -14.50 5.12 -13.00
N LYS A 155 -15.07 5.11 -11.78
CA LYS A 155 -15.70 6.30 -11.18
C LYS A 155 -14.72 7.47 -11.05
N GLN A 156 -13.45 7.18 -10.81
CA GLN A 156 -12.43 8.21 -10.54
C GLN A 156 -11.60 8.58 -11.78
N ALA A 157 -11.34 7.64 -12.69
CA ALA A 157 -10.36 7.80 -13.74
C ALA A 157 -10.62 9.00 -14.67
N ALA A 158 -11.89 9.27 -15.00
CA ALA A 158 -12.27 10.34 -15.94
C ALA A 158 -12.09 11.74 -15.36
N GLY A 159 -12.33 11.93 -14.04
CA GLY A 159 -12.30 13.22 -13.38
C GLY A 159 -11.07 13.47 -12.51
N LEU A 160 -10.15 12.51 -12.41
CA LEU A 160 -8.97 12.65 -11.56
C LEU A 160 -7.83 13.35 -12.31
N ALA A 161 -7.34 14.45 -11.72
CA ALA A 161 -6.13 15.12 -12.15
C ALA A 161 -5.27 15.46 -10.93
N VAL A 162 -3.98 15.20 -11.00
CA VAL A 162 -3.01 15.48 -9.93
C VAL A 162 -1.94 16.40 -10.46
N THR A 163 -1.76 17.57 -9.82
CA THR A 163 -0.71 18.52 -10.15
C THR A 163 0.43 18.39 -9.16
N ILE A 164 1.63 18.26 -9.67
CA ILE A 164 2.85 18.08 -8.88
C ILE A 164 3.96 19.06 -9.30
N ASP A 165 4.83 19.33 -8.35
CA ASP A 165 6.17 19.80 -8.62
C ASP A 165 7.11 18.64 -8.35
N TYR A 166 8.01 18.29 -9.24
CA TYR A 166 8.85 17.11 -9.06
C TYR A 166 10.31 17.34 -9.44
N SER A 167 11.17 16.48 -8.91
CA SER A 167 12.57 16.32 -9.25
C SER A 167 12.87 14.84 -9.54
N PHE A 168 13.73 14.60 -10.51
CA PHE A 168 14.16 13.26 -10.88
C PHE A 168 15.53 12.96 -10.28
N VAL A 169 15.67 11.81 -9.61
CA VAL A 169 16.93 11.30 -9.05
C VAL A 169 17.40 10.16 -9.92
N ALA A 170 18.37 10.42 -10.78
CA ALA A 170 18.99 9.43 -11.67
C ALA A 170 20.34 8.95 -11.11
N ALA A 171 20.87 7.86 -11.69
CA ALA A 171 22.25 7.45 -11.48
C ALA A 171 23.18 8.51 -12.08
N ASP A 172 24.25 8.84 -11.37
CA ASP A 172 25.31 9.66 -11.93
C ASP A 172 26.01 8.87 -13.05
N PRO A 173 26.06 9.39 -14.27
CA PRO A 173 26.79 8.71 -15.37
C PRO A 173 28.27 8.41 -15.03
N ALA A 174 28.88 9.19 -14.13
CA ALA A 174 30.24 8.97 -13.66
C ALA A 174 30.39 7.79 -12.68
N GLU A 175 29.30 7.37 -12.00
CA GLU A 175 29.29 6.22 -11.08
C GLU A 175 29.16 4.86 -11.80
N GLY A 176 28.98 4.86 -13.13
CA GLY A 176 28.80 3.66 -13.97
C GLY A 176 27.47 2.95 -13.74
N ALA A 177 27.15 1.95 -14.60
CA ALA A 177 25.90 1.16 -14.53
C ALA A 177 25.75 0.31 -13.25
N ALA A 178 26.80 0.23 -12.43
CA ALA A 178 26.81 -0.44 -11.14
C ALA A 178 26.40 0.45 -9.95
N GLY A 179 25.96 1.69 -10.20
CA GLY A 179 25.39 2.57 -9.16
C GLY A 179 24.30 1.80 -8.43
N ASN A 180 24.57 1.48 -7.15
CA ASN A 180 23.77 0.61 -6.33
C ASN A 180 22.31 1.12 -6.29
N VAL A 181 21.35 0.34 -6.79
CA VAL A 181 19.90 0.69 -6.82
C VAL A 181 19.43 1.14 -5.42
N GLY A 182 19.98 0.55 -4.35
CA GLY A 182 19.77 0.97 -2.97
C GLY A 182 20.23 2.41 -2.72
N SER A 183 21.35 2.86 -3.31
CA SER A 183 21.85 4.22 -3.10
C SER A 183 20.97 5.30 -3.74
N LEU A 184 20.35 5.00 -4.90
CA LEU A 184 19.41 5.93 -5.55
C LEU A 184 18.12 6.08 -4.77
N ARG A 185 17.59 4.95 -4.26
CA ARG A 185 16.43 4.96 -3.37
C ARG A 185 16.69 5.82 -2.13
N ASP A 186 17.82 5.60 -1.48
CA ASP A 186 18.17 6.32 -0.26
C ASP A 186 18.39 7.82 -0.53
N LYS A 187 19.00 8.18 -1.67
CA LYS A 187 19.12 9.58 -2.14
C LYS A 187 17.72 10.19 -2.36
N ALA A 188 16.81 9.47 -3.04
CA ALA A 188 15.43 9.91 -3.28
C ALA A 188 14.65 10.09 -1.98
N PHE A 189 14.78 9.16 -1.03
CA PHE A 189 14.10 9.22 0.26
C PHE A 189 14.65 10.34 1.15
N ALA A 190 15.97 10.59 1.12
CA ALA A 190 16.58 11.72 1.81
C ALA A 190 16.07 13.05 1.24
N LYS A 191 16.05 13.19 -0.10
CA LYS A 191 15.49 14.37 -0.80
C LYS A 191 14.02 14.57 -0.44
N ALA A 192 13.20 13.52 -0.45
CA ALA A 192 11.79 13.58 -0.08
C ALA A 192 11.59 14.07 1.36
N ARG A 193 12.37 13.56 2.32
CA ARG A 193 12.32 14.02 3.72
C ARG A 193 12.77 15.47 3.88
N GLN A 194 13.78 15.91 3.13
CA GLN A 194 14.21 17.31 3.08
C GLN A 194 13.07 18.19 2.58
N MET A 195 12.47 17.87 1.43
CA MET A 195 11.36 18.62 0.83
C MET A 195 10.13 18.66 1.74
N ALA A 196 9.88 17.60 2.50
CA ALA A 196 8.75 17.52 3.44
C ALA A 196 8.90 18.40 4.70
N THR A 197 10.04 19.07 4.90
CA THR A 197 10.21 19.98 6.03
C THR A 197 9.38 21.24 5.92
N SER A 198 9.14 21.75 4.70
CA SER A 198 8.20 22.84 4.40
C SER A 198 7.97 22.96 2.90
N LEU A 199 6.89 23.66 2.50
CA LEU A 199 6.63 24.01 1.08
C LEU A 199 7.74 24.87 0.48
N ASP A 200 8.31 25.80 1.26
CA ASP A 200 9.42 26.66 0.83
C ASP A 200 10.70 25.87 0.60
N GLU A 201 10.99 24.88 1.45
CA GLU A 201 12.16 24.02 1.26
C GLU A 201 11.97 23.13 0.03
N ALA A 202 10.78 22.57 -0.18
CA ALA A 202 10.47 21.81 -1.39
C ALA A 202 10.68 22.67 -2.65
N ALA A 203 10.20 23.91 -2.64
CA ALA A 203 10.39 24.85 -3.75
C ALA A 203 11.88 25.15 -4.02
N LYS A 204 12.67 25.39 -2.96
CA LYS A 204 14.13 25.63 -3.07
C LYS A 204 14.88 24.44 -3.67
N VAL A 205 14.55 23.20 -3.22
CA VAL A 205 15.18 21.99 -3.74
C VAL A 205 14.89 21.84 -5.24
N ILE A 206 13.62 22.02 -5.65
CA ILE A 206 13.21 21.91 -7.06
C ILE A 206 13.87 23.02 -7.90
N ASP A 207 13.93 24.27 -7.38
CA ASP A 207 14.59 25.38 -8.09
C ASP A 207 16.09 25.16 -8.27
N ALA A 208 16.75 24.57 -7.28
CA ALA A 208 18.17 24.22 -7.37
C ALA A 208 18.41 23.14 -8.44
N ASP A 209 17.55 22.11 -8.49
CA ASP A 209 17.64 21.06 -9.50
C ASP A 209 17.38 21.63 -10.92
N LEU A 210 16.36 22.47 -11.09
CA LEU A 210 16.07 23.17 -12.36
C LEU A 210 17.23 24.04 -12.83
N ALA A 211 17.90 24.71 -11.89
CA ALA A 211 19.08 25.56 -12.22
C ALA A 211 20.29 24.71 -12.62
N GLN A 212 20.43 23.50 -12.10
CA GLN A 212 21.51 22.60 -12.45
C GLN A 212 21.26 21.90 -13.80
N ASP A 213 20.04 21.40 -14.01
CA ASP A 213 19.59 20.76 -15.24
C ASP A 213 18.09 20.97 -15.43
N SER A 214 17.69 21.68 -16.47
CA SER A 214 16.30 22.00 -16.78
C SER A 214 15.42 20.80 -17.09
N GLN A 215 16.00 19.61 -17.28
CA GLN A 215 15.27 18.35 -17.51
C GLN A 215 15.14 17.51 -16.25
N SER A 216 15.87 17.85 -15.19
CA SER A 216 15.86 17.08 -13.95
C SER A 216 14.69 17.40 -13.02
N ALA A 217 13.93 18.47 -13.26
CA ALA A 217 12.80 18.88 -12.45
C ALA A 217 11.75 19.63 -13.27
N GLU A 218 10.50 19.69 -12.79
CA GLU A 218 9.43 20.47 -13.40
C GLU A 218 8.43 20.91 -12.32
N LYS A 219 7.83 22.11 -12.50
CA LYS A 219 6.78 22.64 -11.61
C LYS A 219 5.42 22.68 -12.30
N GLY A 220 4.37 22.42 -11.53
CA GLY A 220 2.99 22.57 -12.00
C GLY A 220 2.55 21.54 -13.04
N ARG A 221 3.26 20.41 -13.16
CA ARG A 221 2.90 19.36 -14.09
C ARG A 221 1.63 18.65 -13.63
N THR A 222 0.63 18.56 -14.50
CA THR A 222 -0.63 17.87 -14.22
C THR A 222 -0.68 16.53 -14.95
N PHE A 223 -1.06 15.50 -14.21
CA PHE A 223 -1.26 14.13 -14.70
C PHE A 223 -2.70 13.72 -14.51
N SER A 224 -3.27 13.02 -15.49
CA SER A 224 -4.50 12.25 -15.33
C SER A 224 -4.23 10.78 -15.60
N PRO A 225 -4.99 9.83 -15.00
CA PRO A 225 -4.79 8.40 -15.23
C PRO A 225 -4.89 8.01 -16.70
N ALA A 226 -5.83 8.62 -17.44
CA ALA A 226 -6.04 8.33 -18.85
C ALA A 226 -4.88 8.78 -19.76
N LEU A 227 -4.20 9.90 -19.42
CA LEU A 227 -3.04 10.40 -20.17
C LEU A 227 -1.70 9.80 -19.69
N ALA A 228 -1.68 9.19 -18.51
CA ALA A 228 -0.51 8.53 -17.95
C ALA A 228 -0.87 7.12 -17.42
N PRO A 229 -1.34 6.21 -18.28
CA PRO A 229 -1.85 4.90 -17.88
C PRO A 229 -0.80 4.04 -17.16
N ASP A 230 0.47 4.16 -17.52
CA ASP A 230 1.56 3.44 -16.87
C ASP A 230 1.80 3.89 -15.42
N LEU A 231 1.37 5.09 -15.06
CA LEU A 231 1.43 5.62 -13.70
C LEU A 231 0.15 5.38 -12.90
N ALA A 232 -0.94 4.87 -13.50
CA ALA A 232 -2.24 4.73 -12.84
C ALA A 232 -2.17 3.93 -11.54
N GLY A 233 -1.34 2.88 -11.52
CA GLY A 233 -1.07 2.06 -10.33
C GLY A 233 -0.05 2.64 -9.36
N SER A 234 0.50 3.82 -9.61
CA SER A 234 1.53 4.42 -8.74
C SER A 234 0.94 5.23 -7.58
N VAL A 235 1.78 5.52 -6.60
CA VAL A 235 1.44 6.37 -5.44
C VAL A 235 1.01 7.79 -5.83
N LEU A 236 1.37 8.24 -7.02
CA LEU A 236 1.01 9.56 -7.56
C LEU A 236 -0.49 9.84 -7.45
N PHE A 237 -1.32 8.86 -7.83
CA PHE A 237 -2.77 9.03 -7.83
C PHE A 237 -3.46 8.72 -6.50
N GLY A 238 -2.74 8.19 -5.50
CA GLY A 238 -3.28 7.89 -4.17
C GLY A 238 -2.89 8.88 -3.09
N ALA A 239 -1.71 9.49 -3.21
CA ALA A 239 -1.14 10.34 -2.17
C ALA A 239 -1.97 11.61 -1.89
N PRO A 240 -2.05 12.06 -0.63
CA PRO A 240 -2.79 13.27 -0.26
C PRO A 240 -2.06 14.55 -0.72
N VAL A 241 -2.83 15.64 -0.89
CA VAL A 241 -2.28 16.98 -1.12
C VAL A 241 -1.40 17.39 0.07
N ASN A 242 -0.40 18.23 -0.18
CA ASN A 242 0.58 18.66 0.82
C ASN A 242 1.42 17.48 1.37
N SER A 243 1.67 16.46 0.58
CA SER A 243 2.67 15.44 0.84
C SER A 243 3.78 15.45 -0.19
N VAL A 244 4.94 14.94 0.21
CA VAL A 244 6.03 14.59 -0.69
C VAL A 244 6.02 13.08 -0.89
N ILE A 245 6.06 12.66 -2.14
CA ILE A 245 6.18 11.24 -2.50
C ILE A 245 7.54 10.97 -3.14
N ALA A 246 8.06 9.76 -2.95
CA ALA A 246 9.17 9.24 -3.73
C ALA A 246 8.81 7.87 -4.25
N PHE A 247 8.97 7.63 -5.54
CA PHE A 247 8.66 6.36 -6.18
C PHE A 247 9.46 6.16 -7.46
N GLN A 248 9.57 4.92 -7.89
CA GLN A 248 10.17 4.55 -9.16
C GLN A 248 9.06 4.40 -10.20
N PRO A 249 9.03 5.24 -11.26
CA PRO A 249 7.94 5.22 -12.24
C PRO A 249 7.97 3.97 -13.14
N SER A 250 9.16 3.40 -13.35
CA SER A 250 9.36 2.16 -14.11
C SER A 250 10.43 1.32 -13.44
N GLN A 251 10.23 -0.01 -13.41
CA GLN A 251 11.25 -0.95 -12.93
C GLN A 251 12.38 -1.15 -13.95
N GLU A 252 12.15 -0.79 -15.21
CA GLU A 252 13.12 -0.90 -16.30
C GLU A 252 14.11 0.28 -16.34
N GLN A 253 13.73 1.41 -15.77
CA GLN A 253 14.57 2.62 -15.72
C GLN A 253 15.07 2.86 -14.31
N ALA A 254 16.38 2.84 -14.15
CA ALA A 254 17.01 3.20 -12.89
C ALA A 254 16.83 4.71 -12.63
N GLY A 255 15.79 5.09 -11.92
CA GLY A 255 15.53 6.48 -11.54
C GLY A 255 14.33 6.60 -10.62
N TRP A 256 14.32 7.66 -9.81
CA TRP A 256 13.28 7.95 -8.83
C TRP A 256 12.66 9.31 -9.09
N VAL A 257 11.35 9.41 -8.99
CA VAL A 257 10.65 10.68 -8.94
C VAL A 257 10.42 11.04 -7.48
N VAL A 258 10.80 12.26 -7.11
CA VAL A 258 10.48 12.87 -5.83
C VAL A 258 9.58 14.07 -6.11
N ALA A 259 8.33 14.03 -5.64
CA ALA A 259 7.32 15.00 -6.03
C ALA A 259 6.51 15.52 -4.85
N VAL A 260 6.14 16.80 -4.90
CA VAL A 260 5.14 17.42 -4.02
C VAL A 260 3.78 17.32 -4.69
N ILE A 261 2.80 16.77 -3.99
CA ILE A 261 1.41 16.79 -4.43
C ILE A 261 0.81 18.17 -4.14
N ARG A 262 0.67 18.99 -5.19
CA ARG A 262 0.19 20.39 -5.07
C ARG A 262 -1.32 20.49 -5.10
N LYS A 263 -1.96 19.72 -6.00
CA LYS A 263 -3.40 19.71 -6.17
C LYS A 263 -3.86 18.31 -6.55
N ARG A 264 -4.99 17.93 -6.03
CA ARG A 264 -5.74 16.75 -6.42
C ARG A 264 -7.17 17.20 -6.77
N ASP A 265 -7.55 17.04 -8.02
CA ASP A 265 -8.88 17.38 -8.52
C ASP A 265 -9.59 16.08 -8.90
N THR A 266 -10.74 15.82 -8.30
CA THR A 266 -11.56 14.62 -8.57
C THR A 266 -12.76 14.92 -9.48
N ALA A 267 -12.88 16.16 -9.91
CA ALA A 267 -13.93 16.65 -10.82
C ALA A 267 -13.33 17.45 -12.00
N ALA A 268 -12.08 17.15 -12.36
CA ALA A 268 -11.43 17.78 -13.50
C ALA A 268 -12.18 17.45 -14.78
N THR A 269 -12.25 18.42 -15.69
CA THR A 269 -12.80 18.18 -17.03
C THR A 269 -11.89 17.22 -17.79
N PRO A 270 -12.39 16.07 -18.27
CA PRO A 270 -11.60 15.14 -19.06
C PRO A 270 -11.02 15.82 -20.32
N ASP A 271 -9.76 15.51 -20.63
CA ASP A 271 -9.18 15.93 -21.90
C ASP A 271 -9.90 15.18 -23.04
N PRO A 272 -10.49 15.88 -24.04
CA PRO A 272 -11.17 15.23 -25.15
C PRO A 272 -10.25 14.35 -26.03
N LYS A 273 -8.93 14.47 -25.86
CA LYS A 273 -7.94 13.64 -26.54
C LYS A 273 -7.48 12.45 -25.70
N ALA A 274 -7.90 12.37 -24.44
CA ALA A 274 -7.54 11.25 -23.57
C ALA A 274 -8.16 9.95 -24.12
N PRO A 275 -7.43 8.83 -24.08
CA PRO A 275 -7.97 7.52 -24.37
C PRO A 275 -9.18 7.20 -23.48
N GLU A 276 -10.08 6.38 -24.00
CA GLU A 276 -11.18 5.84 -23.20
C GLU A 276 -10.63 4.98 -22.06
N VAL A 277 -11.24 5.11 -20.88
CA VAL A 277 -10.86 4.33 -19.70
C VAL A 277 -11.27 2.88 -19.90
N ASP A 278 -10.31 1.97 -19.98
CA ASP A 278 -10.54 0.54 -20.03
C ASP A 278 -10.49 -0.14 -18.67
N VAL A 279 -10.85 -1.42 -18.62
CA VAL A 279 -10.83 -2.23 -17.38
C VAL A 279 -9.43 -2.32 -16.79
N ARG A 280 -8.38 -2.39 -17.61
CA ARG A 280 -7.00 -2.48 -17.16
C ARG A 280 -6.59 -1.21 -16.41
N LEU A 281 -6.87 -0.04 -16.98
CA LEU A 281 -6.63 1.25 -16.33
C LEU A 281 -7.41 1.36 -15.02
N ALA A 282 -8.72 1.03 -15.06
CA ALA A 282 -9.58 1.10 -13.89
C ALA A 282 -9.11 0.19 -12.75
N THR A 283 -8.77 -1.07 -13.06
CA THR A 283 -8.26 -2.02 -12.03
C THR A 283 -6.87 -1.66 -11.50
N SER A 284 -6.04 -0.97 -12.30
CA SER A 284 -4.75 -0.45 -11.83
C SER A 284 -4.93 0.75 -10.91
N LEU A 285 -5.89 1.62 -11.19
CA LEU A 285 -6.19 2.83 -10.41
C LEU A 285 -6.94 2.52 -9.10
N GLY A 286 -7.87 1.55 -9.14
CA GLY A 286 -8.77 1.24 -8.02
C GLY A 286 -8.07 1.11 -6.66
N PRO A 287 -7.00 0.31 -6.53
CA PRO A 287 -6.24 0.20 -5.27
C PRO A 287 -5.67 1.54 -4.77
N ARG A 288 -5.32 2.47 -5.68
CA ARG A 288 -4.81 3.80 -5.30
C ARG A 288 -5.88 4.69 -4.69
N MET A 289 -7.12 4.49 -5.07
CA MET A 289 -8.25 5.21 -4.46
C MET A 289 -8.52 4.77 -3.02
N LEU A 290 -8.05 3.60 -2.62
CA LEU A 290 -8.14 3.11 -1.24
C LEU A 290 -7.08 3.73 -0.30
N GLN A 291 -6.13 4.53 -0.80
CA GLN A 291 -5.05 5.11 0.02
C GLN A 291 -5.61 5.93 1.19
N ALA A 292 -6.55 6.82 0.93
CA ALA A 292 -7.17 7.64 1.98
C ALA A 292 -7.95 6.78 2.99
N THR A 293 -8.60 5.70 2.52
CA THR A 293 -9.26 4.75 3.41
C THR A 293 -8.25 4.00 4.28
N ALA A 294 -7.11 3.58 3.72
CA ALA A 294 -6.06 2.93 4.47
C ALA A 294 -5.51 3.82 5.60
N ASP A 295 -5.32 5.11 5.31
CA ASP A 295 -4.87 6.11 6.30
C ASP A 295 -5.93 6.35 7.39
N GLU A 296 -7.23 6.36 7.01
CA GLU A 296 -8.36 6.59 7.92
C GLU A 296 -8.60 5.40 8.87
N VAL A 297 -8.60 4.17 8.34
CA VAL A 297 -8.94 2.98 9.12
C VAL A 297 -7.75 2.40 9.88
N GLY A 298 -6.54 2.73 9.48
CA GLY A 298 -5.29 2.23 10.04
C GLY A 298 -4.99 0.78 9.64
N ILE A 299 -3.71 0.50 9.42
CA ILE A 299 -3.17 -0.82 9.14
C ILE A 299 -1.99 -1.07 10.05
N GLU A 300 -2.10 -2.07 10.90
CA GLU A 300 -1.02 -2.53 11.78
C GLU A 300 -0.60 -3.94 11.37
N LEU A 301 0.68 -4.14 11.05
CA LEU A 301 1.23 -5.45 10.72
C LEU A 301 1.97 -6.05 11.90
N SER A 302 1.87 -7.37 12.05
CA SER A 302 2.80 -8.10 12.90
C SER A 302 4.23 -8.00 12.33
N PRO A 303 5.25 -7.77 13.16
CA PRO A 303 6.66 -7.69 12.72
C PRO A 303 7.15 -8.89 11.91
N ARG A 304 6.51 -10.05 12.06
CA ARG A 304 6.77 -11.27 11.26
C ARG A 304 6.57 -11.03 9.77
N TYR A 305 5.65 -10.15 9.38
CA TYR A 305 5.33 -9.86 7.98
C TYR A 305 5.98 -8.58 7.47
N GLY A 306 6.77 -7.91 8.32
CA GLY A 306 7.49 -6.68 8.01
C GLY A 306 6.71 -5.42 8.34
N VAL A 307 6.73 -4.44 7.43
CA VAL A 307 6.10 -3.13 7.58
C VAL A 307 5.11 -2.86 6.46
N TRP A 308 4.10 -2.02 6.71
CA TRP A 308 3.18 -1.60 5.65
C TRP A 308 3.85 -0.52 4.78
N ASP A 309 4.08 -0.84 3.52
CA ASP A 309 4.50 0.14 2.52
C ASP A 309 3.27 0.85 1.95
N ALA A 310 2.98 2.04 2.46
CA ALA A 310 1.84 2.83 2.02
C ALA A 310 1.95 3.23 0.53
N ALA A 311 3.16 3.42 0.01
CA ALA A 311 3.36 3.78 -1.39
C ALA A 311 3.12 2.60 -2.35
N ASP A 312 3.33 1.35 -1.92
CA ASP A 312 3.03 0.13 -2.71
C ASP A 312 1.67 -0.49 -2.35
N MET A 313 1.03 -0.04 -1.26
CA MET A 313 -0.18 -0.67 -0.69
C MET A 313 0.04 -2.16 -0.44
N ALA A 314 1.16 -2.50 0.20
CA ALA A 314 1.59 -3.88 0.41
C ALA A 314 2.53 -4.03 1.62
N PRO A 315 2.65 -5.22 2.23
CA PRO A 315 3.70 -5.51 3.18
C PRO A 315 5.08 -5.52 2.51
N ALA A 316 6.03 -4.75 3.06
CA ALA A 316 7.45 -4.80 2.73
C ALA A 316 8.22 -5.57 3.80
N PRO A 317 9.35 -6.26 3.46
CA PRO A 317 10.12 -7.01 4.46
C PRO A 317 10.64 -6.13 5.60
N SER A 318 11.03 -4.90 5.30
CA SER A 318 11.54 -3.91 6.25
C SER A 318 11.37 -2.49 5.71
N GLU A 319 11.58 -1.48 6.57
CA GLU A 319 11.64 -0.07 6.17
C GLU A 319 12.68 0.18 5.06
N GLY A 320 13.79 -0.57 5.07
CA GLY A 320 14.84 -0.51 4.06
C GLY A 320 14.45 -1.06 2.69
N GLU A 321 13.30 -1.75 2.57
CA GLU A 321 12.87 -2.45 1.35
C GLU A 321 11.50 -1.98 0.85
N THR A 322 10.98 -0.85 1.38
CA THR A 322 9.78 -0.22 0.85
C THR A 322 10.02 0.27 -0.58
N LYS A 323 9.02 0.17 -1.45
CA LYS A 323 9.11 0.54 -2.86
C LYS A 323 8.83 2.02 -3.11
N GLY A 324 8.42 2.74 -2.07
CA GLY A 324 8.18 4.16 -2.16
C GLY A 324 8.10 4.82 -0.79
N LEU A 325 7.80 6.11 -0.79
CA LEU A 325 7.69 6.92 0.41
C LEU A 325 6.57 7.94 0.24
N ILE A 326 5.78 8.16 1.29
CA ILE A 326 4.83 9.27 1.42
C ILE A 326 5.17 9.99 2.73
N VAL A 327 5.45 11.28 2.66
CA VAL A 327 5.77 12.10 3.83
C VAL A 327 4.88 13.35 3.82
N PRO A 328 4.04 13.56 4.83
CA PRO A 328 3.30 14.81 4.99
C PRO A 328 4.26 16.00 5.13
N ILE A 329 3.97 17.11 4.46
CA ILE A 329 4.74 18.34 4.61
C ILE A 329 4.39 18.98 5.95
N LYS A 330 5.41 19.25 6.77
CA LYS A 330 5.24 19.90 8.06
C LYS A 330 4.73 21.33 7.86
N ASN A 331 3.75 21.73 8.69
CA ASN A 331 3.16 23.08 8.68
C ASN A 331 2.51 23.49 7.34
N ALA A 332 2.21 22.57 6.44
CA ALA A 332 1.33 22.86 5.34
C ALA A 332 -0.10 23.00 5.88
N THR A 333 -0.70 24.16 5.75
CA THR A 333 -2.12 24.35 6.06
C THR A 333 -2.94 23.54 5.05
N PRO A 334 -3.99 22.80 5.52
CA PRO A 334 -4.84 22.02 4.61
C PRO A 334 -5.55 22.88 3.57
#